data_090a3cc3f65c735f8638bb40039a8471
#
_entry.id   090a3cc3f65c735f8638bb40039a8471
#
_cell.length_a   1.000
_cell.length_b   1.000
_cell.length_c   1.000
_cell.angle_alpha   90.00
_cell.angle_beta   90.00
_cell.angle_gamma   90.00
#
_symmetry.space_group_name_H-M   'P 1'
#
loop_
_entity.id
_entity.type
_entity.pdbx_description
1 polymer ?
#
loop_
_entity_poly.entity_id
_entity_poly.type
_entity_poly.pdbx_seq_one_letter_code
_entity_poly.pdbx_strand_id
1 'polypeptide(L)'
;VSHFIESYADKISAPVERRSNVLAIKTHGSGYFVETSQGNWQTRGLVLASGACNKSNIPTGLTESLSDSIDIVHAIDYRNPDQLTEGGVLVVGAAATGTQLALEVQRSGRPVTLAVGEHVRLPRIYRERDIFYWMEAIGLLDEDYKEVDDIKRARNVSSPQLIGSPEHANLGLNELTKIGVKLVGRYVGLRRGMAQFSGSLRNHCALADLKMNR
;
A
#
# COMPACT_ATOMS: atom_id res chain seq x y z
N VAL A 1 2.81 13.91 -4.43
CA VAL A 1 3.73 13.00 -5.17
C VAL A 1 3.70 13.30 -6.65
N SER A 2 2.52 13.31 -7.33
CA SER A 2 2.43 13.57 -8.79
C SER A 2 3.10 14.89 -9.20
N HIS A 3 2.78 15.99 -8.52
CA HIS A 3 3.41 17.29 -8.78
C HIS A 3 4.94 17.28 -8.63
N PHE A 4 5.47 16.55 -7.65
CA PHE A 4 6.92 16.40 -7.48
C PHE A 4 7.57 15.71 -8.69
N ILE A 5 6.96 14.60 -9.15
CA ILE A 5 7.46 13.84 -10.31
C ILE A 5 7.36 14.68 -11.60
N GLU A 6 6.26 15.43 -11.78
CA GLU A 6 6.09 16.35 -12.91
C GLU A 6 7.17 17.43 -12.91
N SER A 7 7.36 18.11 -11.77
CA SER A 7 8.40 19.13 -11.62
C SER A 7 9.81 18.58 -11.86
N TYR A 8 10.06 17.33 -11.47
CA TYR A 8 11.34 16.68 -11.76
C TYR A 8 11.51 16.42 -13.26
N ALA A 9 10.49 15.90 -13.93
CA ALA A 9 10.53 15.65 -15.37
C ALA A 9 10.75 16.95 -16.16
N ASP A 10 10.07 18.03 -15.79
CA ASP A 10 10.24 19.36 -16.38
C ASP A 10 11.66 19.90 -16.17
N LYS A 11 12.20 19.76 -14.95
CA LYS A 11 13.55 20.22 -14.62
C LYS A 11 14.65 19.57 -15.46
N ILE A 12 14.49 18.29 -15.77
CA ILE A 12 15.46 17.54 -16.61
C ILE A 12 15.07 17.52 -18.08
N SER A 13 14.01 18.21 -18.48
CA SER A 13 13.46 18.23 -19.84
C SER A 13 13.21 16.82 -20.40
N ALA A 14 12.66 15.93 -19.57
CA ALA A 14 12.38 14.56 -19.98
C ALA A 14 11.30 14.53 -21.09
N PRO A 15 11.52 13.81 -22.21
CA PRO A 15 10.53 13.69 -23.27
C PRO A 15 9.42 12.71 -22.85
N VAL A 16 8.47 13.18 -22.02
CA VAL A 16 7.39 12.35 -21.48
C VAL A 16 6.18 12.34 -22.41
N GLU A 17 5.87 11.18 -22.98
CA GLU A 17 4.67 10.95 -23.75
C GLU A 17 3.52 10.46 -22.83
N ARG A 18 2.61 11.37 -22.50
CA ARG A 18 1.45 11.08 -21.65
C ARG A 18 0.34 10.38 -22.43
N ARG A 19 -0.51 9.62 -21.74
CA ARG A 19 -1.66 8.89 -22.30
C ARG A 19 -1.28 7.89 -23.39
N SER A 20 -0.04 7.44 -23.38
CA SER A 20 0.51 6.48 -24.33
C SER A 20 0.56 5.09 -23.67
N ASN A 21 -0.47 4.29 -23.93
CA ASN A 21 -0.53 2.92 -23.43
C ASN A 21 0.36 2.01 -24.27
N VAL A 22 1.27 1.29 -23.64
CA VAL A 22 2.07 0.26 -24.31
C VAL A 22 1.19 -0.98 -24.53
N LEU A 23 1.01 -1.36 -25.79
CA LEU A 23 0.16 -2.47 -26.21
C LEU A 23 0.97 -3.75 -26.43
N ALA A 24 2.16 -3.62 -27.00
CA ALA A 24 3.06 -4.75 -27.24
C ALA A 24 4.52 -4.32 -27.25
N ILE A 25 5.38 -5.24 -26.87
CA ILE A 25 6.83 -5.11 -26.97
C ILE A 25 7.37 -6.36 -27.68
N LYS A 26 8.15 -6.16 -28.74
CA LYS A 26 8.75 -7.23 -29.52
C LYS A 26 10.25 -6.96 -29.71
N THR A 27 11.04 -7.99 -29.76
CA THR A 27 12.45 -7.88 -30.18
C THR A 27 12.51 -7.53 -31.66
N HIS A 28 13.37 -6.62 -32.07
CA HIS A 28 13.54 -6.19 -33.44
C HIS A 28 15.02 -5.92 -33.75
N GLY A 29 15.66 -6.79 -34.48
CA GLY A 29 17.12 -6.74 -34.70
C GLY A 29 17.86 -6.81 -33.36
N SER A 30 18.75 -5.87 -33.11
CA SER A 30 19.49 -5.73 -31.85
C SER A 30 18.77 -4.85 -30.79
N GLY A 31 17.52 -4.50 -31.01
CA GLY A 31 16.73 -3.62 -30.13
C GLY A 31 15.30 -4.11 -29.95
N TYR A 32 14.40 -3.16 -29.74
CA TYR A 32 13.00 -3.42 -29.48
C TYR A 32 12.08 -2.58 -30.35
N PHE A 33 10.96 -3.15 -30.72
CA PHE A 33 9.80 -2.47 -31.30
C PHE A 33 8.70 -2.39 -30.23
N VAL A 34 8.27 -1.16 -29.91
CA VAL A 34 7.26 -0.87 -28.90
C VAL A 34 6.04 -0.30 -29.59
N GLU A 35 4.94 -1.00 -29.51
CA GLU A 35 3.64 -0.59 -30.04
C GLU A 35 2.84 0.11 -28.94
N THR A 36 2.36 1.31 -29.21
CA THR A 36 1.58 2.09 -28.24
C THR A 36 0.29 2.62 -28.86
N SER A 37 -0.63 3.10 -28.01
CA SER A 37 -1.89 3.72 -28.43
C SER A 37 -1.71 5.05 -29.21
N GLN A 38 -0.51 5.64 -29.18
CA GLN A 38 -0.20 6.94 -29.81
C GLN A 38 0.82 6.82 -30.95
N GLY A 39 1.31 5.61 -31.25
CA GLY A 39 2.29 5.36 -32.29
C GLY A 39 3.28 4.29 -31.87
N ASN A 40 4.24 4.02 -32.75
CA ASN A 40 5.21 2.95 -32.55
C ASN A 40 6.62 3.52 -32.39
N TRP A 41 7.43 2.82 -31.59
CA TRP A 41 8.79 3.20 -31.30
C TRP A 41 9.76 2.08 -31.64
N GLN A 42 10.90 2.44 -32.20
CA GLN A 42 12.06 1.56 -32.28
C GLN A 42 13.15 2.07 -31.34
N THR A 43 13.69 1.19 -30.53
CA THR A 43 14.68 1.59 -29.52
C THR A 43 15.78 0.54 -29.38
N ARG A 44 16.99 0.97 -29.05
CA ARG A 44 18.12 0.10 -28.76
C ARG A 44 18.04 -0.52 -27.36
N GLY A 45 17.41 0.16 -26.43
CA GLY A 45 17.26 -0.28 -25.03
C GLY A 45 15.86 0.03 -24.52
N LEU A 46 15.36 -0.78 -23.61
CA LEU A 46 14.06 -0.63 -23.00
C LEU A 46 14.16 -0.82 -21.49
N VAL A 47 13.60 0.10 -20.72
CA VAL A 47 13.48 -0.03 -19.27
C VAL A 47 12.00 -0.19 -18.91
N LEU A 48 11.65 -1.31 -18.29
CA LEU A 48 10.32 -1.55 -17.75
C LEU A 48 10.25 -1.02 -16.32
N ALA A 49 9.61 0.12 -16.14
CA ALA A 49 9.47 0.80 -14.85
C ALA A 49 8.00 0.91 -14.41
N SER A 50 7.17 -0.07 -14.77
CA SER A 50 5.72 -0.10 -14.54
C SER A 50 5.31 -0.31 -13.06
N GLY A 51 6.27 -0.58 -12.19
CA GLY A 51 6.02 -0.91 -10.79
C GLY A 51 5.54 -2.36 -10.57
N ALA A 52 5.48 -2.76 -9.30
CA ALA A 52 5.14 -4.14 -8.92
C ALA A 52 3.68 -4.30 -8.45
N CYS A 53 2.97 -3.21 -8.16
CA CYS A 53 1.65 -3.22 -7.51
C CYS A 53 0.53 -2.75 -8.43
N ASN A 54 0.53 -3.15 -9.69
CA ASN A 54 -0.43 -2.70 -10.70
C ASN A 54 -1.52 -3.73 -11.05
N LYS A 55 -1.58 -4.84 -10.31
CA LYS A 55 -2.65 -5.84 -10.43
C LYS A 55 -3.32 -6.04 -9.07
N SER A 56 -4.64 -5.84 -9.01
CA SER A 56 -5.44 -6.12 -7.82
C SER A 56 -5.42 -7.61 -7.49
N ASN A 57 -5.31 -7.92 -6.22
CA ASN A 57 -5.43 -9.29 -5.70
C ASN A 57 -6.32 -9.27 -4.48
N ILE A 58 -7.57 -9.71 -4.66
CA ILE A 58 -8.52 -9.90 -3.58
C ILE A 58 -8.67 -11.40 -3.37
N PRO A 59 -8.39 -11.93 -2.16
CA PRO A 59 -8.55 -13.35 -1.88
C PRO A 59 -10.00 -13.79 -2.10
N THR A 60 -10.24 -14.74 -2.99
CA THR A 60 -11.58 -15.18 -3.42
C THR A 60 -12.44 -15.63 -2.26
N GLY A 61 -11.92 -16.43 -1.34
CA GLY A 61 -12.67 -16.91 -0.16
C GLY A 61 -13.14 -15.83 0.82
N LEU A 62 -12.73 -14.56 0.65
CA LEU A 62 -13.17 -13.45 1.48
C LEU A 62 -14.36 -12.69 0.90
N THR A 63 -14.67 -12.88 -0.37
CA THR A 63 -15.68 -12.10 -1.12
C THR A 63 -16.84 -12.93 -1.65
N GLU A 64 -16.69 -14.23 -1.76
CA GLU A 64 -17.67 -15.14 -2.39
C GLU A 64 -19.07 -15.13 -1.75
N SER A 65 -19.17 -14.71 -0.50
CA SER A 65 -20.45 -14.67 0.25
C SER A 65 -20.96 -13.26 0.50
N LEU A 66 -20.35 -12.24 -0.12
CA LEU A 66 -20.78 -10.84 0.02
C LEU A 66 -22.07 -10.64 -0.79
N SER A 67 -22.98 -9.84 -0.24
CA SER A 67 -24.19 -9.39 -0.95
C SER A 67 -23.79 -8.41 -2.06
N ASP A 68 -24.55 -8.42 -3.16
CA ASP A 68 -24.40 -7.45 -4.26
C ASP A 68 -24.59 -5.98 -3.81
N SER A 69 -25.17 -5.78 -2.61
CA SER A 69 -25.29 -4.45 -1.99
C SER A 69 -24.01 -3.93 -1.34
N ILE A 70 -22.94 -4.72 -1.31
CA ILE A 70 -21.64 -4.35 -0.72
C ILE A 70 -20.65 -4.11 -1.84
N ASP A 71 -20.22 -2.86 -1.98
CA ASP A 71 -19.16 -2.51 -2.92
C ASP A 71 -17.80 -3.00 -2.42
N ILE A 72 -17.05 -3.62 -3.32
CA ILE A 72 -15.68 -4.04 -3.06
C ILE A 72 -14.75 -3.17 -3.87
N VAL A 73 -13.90 -2.41 -3.18
CA VAL A 73 -12.92 -1.54 -3.80
C VAL A 73 -11.51 -2.00 -3.41
N HIS A 74 -10.69 -2.35 -4.39
CA HIS A 74 -9.29 -2.62 -4.14
C HIS A 74 -8.50 -1.31 -3.99
N ALA A 75 -7.45 -1.31 -3.18
CA ALA A 75 -6.65 -0.10 -2.92
C ALA A 75 -6.04 0.55 -4.18
N ILE A 76 -5.79 -0.24 -5.25
CA ILE A 76 -5.33 0.27 -6.55
C ILE A 76 -6.41 1.10 -7.25
N ASP A 77 -7.67 0.74 -7.08
CA ASP A 77 -8.83 1.35 -7.74
C ASP A 77 -9.42 2.49 -6.92
N TYR A 78 -9.05 2.58 -5.65
CA TYR A 78 -9.47 3.67 -4.77
C TYR A 78 -8.81 5.00 -5.17
N ARG A 79 -9.59 6.07 -5.21
CA ARG A 79 -9.13 7.42 -5.56
C ARG A 79 -9.34 8.43 -4.43
N ASN A 80 -10.52 8.44 -3.84
CA ASN A 80 -10.91 9.33 -2.75
C ASN A 80 -12.19 8.81 -2.07
N PRO A 81 -12.60 9.35 -0.91
CA PRO A 81 -13.78 8.91 -0.19
C PRO A 81 -15.11 9.10 -0.95
N ASP A 82 -15.19 10.03 -1.89
CA ASP A 82 -16.43 10.33 -2.65
C ASP A 82 -16.77 9.21 -3.64
N GLN A 83 -15.80 8.36 -3.96
CA GLN A 83 -16.00 7.16 -4.80
C GLN A 83 -16.84 6.10 -4.09
N LEU A 84 -16.85 6.09 -2.76
CA LEU A 84 -17.47 5.04 -1.98
C LEU A 84 -18.98 5.28 -1.85
N THR A 85 -19.80 4.24 -1.94
CA THR A 85 -21.23 4.31 -1.65
C THR A 85 -21.49 4.72 -0.21
N GLU A 86 -22.72 5.23 0.07
CA GLU A 86 -23.11 5.61 1.41
C GLU A 86 -23.02 4.45 2.41
N GLY A 87 -22.65 4.78 3.65
CA GLY A 87 -22.56 3.81 4.74
C GLY A 87 -21.20 3.73 5.40
N GLY A 88 -21.03 2.73 6.24
CA GLY A 88 -19.77 2.43 6.93
C GLY A 88 -18.80 1.69 6.02
N VAL A 89 -17.51 1.85 6.28
CA VAL A 89 -16.44 1.25 5.48
C VAL A 89 -15.66 0.24 6.31
N LEU A 90 -15.53 -0.99 5.81
CA LEU A 90 -14.62 -1.99 6.34
C LEU A 90 -13.31 -1.94 5.54
N VAL A 91 -12.23 -1.52 6.17
CA VAL A 91 -10.89 -1.61 5.61
C VAL A 91 -10.25 -2.93 6.07
N VAL A 92 -9.81 -3.76 5.12
CA VAL A 92 -9.20 -5.06 5.42
C VAL A 92 -7.68 -4.98 5.21
N GLY A 93 -6.94 -5.09 6.31
CA GLY A 93 -5.48 -5.00 6.34
C GLY A 93 -4.97 -3.70 6.98
N ALA A 94 -3.99 -3.82 7.85
CA ALA A 94 -3.46 -2.71 8.68
C ALA A 94 -1.97 -2.41 8.40
N ALA A 95 -1.49 -2.69 7.19
CA ALA A 95 -0.19 -2.19 6.71
C ALA A 95 -0.30 -0.70 6.32
N ALA A 96 0.75 -0.11 5.77
CA ALA A 96 0.79 1.31 5.41
C ALA A 96 -0.45 1.78 4.64
N THR A 97 -0.82 1.10 3.56
CA THR A 97 -1.97 1.49 2.73
C THR A 97 -3.28 1.44 3.53
N GLY A 98 -3.55 0.36 4.27
CA GLY A 98 -4.79 0.23 5.02
C GLY A 98 -4.95 1.28 6.11
N THR A 99 -3.86 1.66 6.80
CA THR A 99 -3.90 2.73 7.80
C THR A 99 -4.13 4.10 7.17
N GLN A 100 -3.54 4.38 6.00
CA GLN A 100 -3.78 5.61 5.25
C GLN A 100 -5.23 5.73 4.78
N LEU A 101 -5.77 4.67 4.18
CA LEU A 101 -7.17 4.64 3.73
C LEU A 101 -8.14 4.80 4.90
N ALA A 102 -7.89 4.09 6.02
CA ALA A 102 -8.70 4.23 7.22
C ALA A 102 -8.71 5.66 7.77
N LEU A 103 -7.56 6.34 7.76
CA LEU A 103 -7.44 7.74 8.16
C LEU A 103 -8.24 8.66 7.25
N GLU A 104 -8.06 8.54 5.94
CA GLU A 104 -8.68 9.40 4.94
C GLU A 104 -10.21 9.26 4.96
N VAL A 105 -10.70 8.02 4.94
CA VAL A 105 -12.14 7.73 4.97
C VAL A 105 -12.78 8.17 6.29
N GLN A 106 -12.12 7.95 7.43
CA GLN A 106 -12.63 8.41 8.72
C GLN A 106 -12.71 9.96 8.78
N ARG A 107 -11.71 10.65 8.23
CA ARG A 107 -11.70 12.12 8.16
C ARG A 107 -12.76 12.69 7.21
N SER A 108 -13.24 11.93 6.25
CA SER A 108 -14.39 12.35 5.41
C SER A 108 -15.74 12.26 6.13
N GLY A 109 -15.76 11.83 7.40
CA GLY A 109 -16.97 11.71 8.20
C GLY A 109 -17.65 10.33 8.13
N ARG A 110 -17.06 9.36 7.45
CA ARG A 110 -17.61 8.00 7.36
C ARG A 110 -17.10 7.12 8.50
N PRO A 111 -17.96 6.33 9.14
CA PRO A 111 -17.54 5.38 10.17
C PRO A 111 -16.68 4.27 9.55
N VAL A 112 -15.46 4.09 10.08
CA VAL A 112 -14.51 3.09 9.61
C VAL A 112 -14.32 1.99 10.63
N THR A 113 -14.36 0.75 10.16
CA THR A 113 -13.87 -0.42 10.89
C THR A 113 -12.60 -0.93 10.18
N LEU A 114 -11.50 -1.05 10.90
CA LEU A 114 -10.23 -1.58 10.38
C LEU A 114 -10.01 -3.00 10.90
N ALA A 115 -9.96 -3.97 9.97
CA ALA A 115 -9.61 -5.35 10.28
C ALA A 115 -8.09 -5.52 10.30
N VAL A 116 -7.56 -5.83 11.48
CA VAL A 116 -6.13 -5.86 11.77
C VAL A 116 -5.62 -7.31 11.74
N GLY A 117 -4.74 -7.57 10.79
CA GLY A 117 -3.94 -8.78 10.74
C GLY A 117 -2.50 -8.54 11.21
N GLU A 118 -1.59 -9.37 10.70
CA GLU A 118 -0.16 -9.18 10.94
C GLU A 118 0.30 -7.86 10.30
N HIS A 119 1.07 -7.07 11.06
CA HIS A 119 1.56 -5.77 10.62
C HIS A 119 2.91 -5.46 11.26
N VAL A 120 3.59 -4.46 10.71
CA VAL A 120 4.85 -3.94 11.22
C VAL A 120 4.62 -2.50 11.67
N ARG A 121 4.93 -2.23 12.93
CA ARG A 121 4.85 -0.89 13.51
C ARG A 121 6.25 -0.29 13.58
N LEU A 122 6.39 0.95 13.09
CA LEU A 122 7.60 1.75 13.24
C LEU A 122 7.20 3.19 13.59
N PRO A 123 7.91 3.85 14.52
CA PRO A 123 7.71 5.27 14.76
C PRO A 123 8.27 6.07 13.58
N ARG A 124 7.61 7.15 13.19
CA ARG A 124 8.16 8.06 12.17
C ARG A 124 9.37 8.82 12.70
N ILE A 125 9.28 9.28 13.93
CA ILE A 125 10.38 9.96 14.62
C ILE A 125 10.86 9.07 15.76
N TYR A 126 12.13 8.78 15.78
CA TYR A 126 12.82 8.07 16.86
C TYR A 126 14.04 8.85 17.30
N ARG A 127 14.18 9.11 18.60
CA ARG A 127 15.26 9.92 19.17
C ARG A 127 15.50 11.22 18.39
N GLU A 128 14.43 12.00 18.21
CA GLU A 128 14.41 13.32 17.55
C GLU A 128 14.81 13.33 16.06
N ARG A 129 14.97 12.16 15.45
CA ARG A 129 15.27 12.04 14.02
C ARG A 129 14.27 11.15 13.32
N ASP A 130 14.11 11.39 12.01
CA ASP A 130 13.31 10.52 11.14
C ASP A 130 13.85 9.10 11.14
N ILE A 131 12.97 8.12 11.12
CA ILE A 131 13.36 6.70 11.15
C ILE A 131 14.27 6.32 9.96
N PHE A 132 14.11 6.96 8.81
CA PHE A 132 14.98 6.71 7.65
C PHE A 132 16.43 7.11 7.90
N TYR A 133 16.67 8.16 8.71
CA TYR A 133 18.03 8.48 9.15
C TYR A 133 18.68 7.31 9.88
N TRP A 134 17.93 6.64 10.75
CA TRP A 134 18.44 5.49 11.49
C TRP A 134 18.61 4.27 10.60
N MET A 135 17.69 4.02 9.67
CA MET A 135 17.81 2.92 8.71
C MET A 135 19.06 3.08 7.83
N GLU A 136 19.36 4.30 7.39
CA GLU A 136 20.57 4.60 6.65
C GLU A 136 21.82 4.42 7.54
N ALA A 137 21.81 4.97 8.77
CA ALA A 137 22.95 4.90 9.69
C ALA A 137 23.36 3.48 10.09
N ILE A 138 22.41 2.52 10.08
CA ILE A 138 22.69 1.11 10.34
C ILE A 138 22.89 0.27 9.08
N GLY A 139 22.89 0.90 7.88
CA GLY A 139 23.10 0.23 6.60
C GLY A 139 21.89 -0.58 6.10
N LEU A 140 20.73 -0.48 6.72
CA LEU A 140 19.55 -1.26 6.34
C LEU A 140 19.04 -0.93 4.94
N LEU A 141 19.25 0.30 4.47
CA LEU A 141 18.84 0.73 3.12
C LEU A 141 19.78 0.23 2.02
N ASP A 142 21.00 -0.17 2.39
CA ASP A 142 22.04 -0.65 1.48
C ASP A 142 22.19 -2.18 1.50
N GLU A 143 21.33 -2.89 2.26
CA GLU A 143 21.36 -4.36 2.36
C GLU A 143 21.17 -5.00 0.98
N ASP A 144 22.18 -5.74 0.50
CA ASP A 144 22.08 -6.49 -0.75
C ASP A 144 21.15 -7.70 -0.56
N TYR A 145 20.31 -7.96 -1.55
CA TYR A 145 19.38 -9.10 -1.52
C TYR A 145 20.10 -10.46 -1.34
N LYS A 146 21.40 -10.53 -1.64
CA LYS A 146 22.24 -11.72 -1.44
C LYS A 146 22.60 -11.97 0.02
N GLU A 147 22.50 -10.92 0.86
CA GLU A 147 22.78 -10.98 2.29
C GLU A 147 21.53 -11.37 3.10
N VAL A 148 20.37 -11.39 2.44
CA VAL A 148 19.10 -11.78 3.07
C VAL A 148 19.04 -13.30 3.23
N ASP A 149 19.02 -13.78 4.47
CA ASP A 149 19.00 -15.22 4.80
C ASP A 149 17.81 -15.97 4.19
N ASP A 150 16.61 -15.40 4.24
CA ASP A 150 15.40 -15.98 3.71
C ASP A 150 14.60 -14.97 2.89
N ILE A 151 14.84 -14.97 1.61
CA ILE A 151 14.20 -14.05 0.65
C ILE A 151 12.69 -14.27 0.53
N LYS A 152 12.20 -15.51 0.72
CA LYS A 152 10.75 -15.79 0.70
C LYS A 152 10.07 -15.19 1.91
N ARG A 153 10.70 -15.32 3.07
CA ARG A 153 10.22 -14.69 4.31
C ARG A 153 10.27 -13.16 4.20
N ALA A 154 11.36 -12.59 3.72
CA ALA A 154 11.52 -11.15 3.54
C ALA A 154 10.43 -10.56 2.63
N ARG A 155 10.09 -11.22 1.52
CA ARG A 155 9.04 -10.80 0.59
C ARG A 155 7.62 -10.86 1.19
N ASN A 156 7.41 -11.64 2.25
CA ASN A 156 6.12 -11.78 2.93
C ASN A 156 5.97 -10.86 4.15
N VAL A 157 6.98 -10.06 4.46
CA VAL A 157 6.88 -9.05 5.54
C VAL A 157 5.92 -7.94 5.10
N SER A 158 4.95 -7.64 5.95
CA SER A 158 4.02 -6.52 5.70
C SER A 158 4.76 -5.19 5.66
N SER A 159 4.34 -4.28 4.80
CA SER A 159 4.86 -2.91 4.79
C SER A 159 4.72 -2.26 6.16
N PRO A 160 5.76 -1.60 6.69
CA PRO A 160 5.67 -0.89 7.96
C PRO A 160 4.61 0.22 7.89
N GLN A 161 3.99 0.52 9.04
CA GLN A 161 3.03 1.61 9.18
C GLN A 161 3.74 2.98 9.14
N LEU A 162 4.42 3.25 8.03
CA LEU A 162 5.09 4.52 7.75
C LEU A 162 4.39 5.26 6.65
N ILE A 163 4.07 6.51 6.89
CA ILE A 163 3.48 7.41 5.90
C ILE A 163 4.30 8.68 5.74
N GLY A 164 4.25 9.25 4.54
CA GLY A 164 4.72 10.61 4.30
C GLY A 164 3.64 11.61 4.69
N SER A 165 3.93 12.49 5.64
CA SER A 165 3.11 13.65 5.93
C SER A 165 4.00 14.86 6.18
N PRO A 166 3.55 16.09 5.90
CA PRO A 166 4.31 17.31 6.19
C PRO A 166 4.69 17.42 7.68
N GLU A 167 3.83 16.92 8.56
CA GLU A 167 3.98 16.98 10.01
C GLU A 167 4.89 15.87 10.56
N HIS A 168 5.40 14.96 9.73
CA HIS A 168 6.14 13.76 10.14
C HIS A 168 5.40 12.94 11.20
N ALA A 169 4.06 12.92 11.12
CA ALA A 169 3.21 12.28 12.10
C ALA A 169 3.32 10.74 12.04
N ASN A 170 3.22 10.13 13.21
CA ASN A 170 2.97 8.70 13.29
C ASN A 170 1.55 8.39 12.81
N LEU A 171 1.39 7.30 12.07
CA LEU A 171 0.08 6.75 11.76
C LEU A 171 0.06 5.25 12.09
N GLY A 172 -0.33 4.97 13.31
CA GLY A 172 -0.54 3.61 13.78
C GLY A 172 -1.98 3.39 14.26
N LEU A 173 -2.20 2.24 14.85
CA LEU A 173 -3.54 1.84 15.33
C LEU A 173 -4.04 2.76 16.45
N ASN A 174 -3.13 3.25 17.31
CA ASN A 174 -3.49 4.17 18.40
C ASN A 174 -4.02 5.51 17.88
N GLU A 175 -3.36 6.05 16.86
CA GLU A 175 -3.75 7.31 16.22
C GLU A 175 -5.11 7.17 15.53
N LEU A 176 -5.35 6.05 14.86
CA LEU A 176 -6.64 5.75 14.23
C LEU A 176 -7.76 5.60 15.26
N THR A 177 -7.51 4.93 16.39
CA THR A 177 -8.49 4.80 17.47
C THR A 177 -8.87 6.16 18.06
N LYS A 178 -7.91 7.10 18.22
CA LYS A 178 -8.18 8.45 18.74
C LYS A 178 -9.15 9.26 17.87
N ILE A 179 -9.19 9.00 16.57
CA ILE A 179 -10.11 9.66 15.64
C ILE A 179 -11.41 8.87 15.38
N GLY A 180 -11.62 7.78 16.12
CA GLY A 180 -12.88 7.03 16.08
C GLY A 180 -12.89 5.81 15.17
N VAL A 181 -11.77 5.40 14.57
CA VAL A 181 -11.69 4.14 13.81
C VAL A 181 -11.86 2.95 14.76
N LYS A 182 -12.81 2.07 14.46
CA LYS A 182 -13.03 0.83 15.20
C LYS A 182 -12.03 -0.23 14.76
N LEU A 183 -11.25 -0.76 15.69
CA LEU A 183 -10.32 -1.86 15.41
C LEU A 183 -10.97 -3.21 15.73
N VAL A 184 -10.81 -4.16 14.81
CA VAL A 184 -11.24 -5.56 14.97
C VAL A 184 -10.10 -6.50 14.59
N GLY A 185 -10.18 -7.76 14.95
CA GLY A 185 -9.20 -8.76 14.54
C GLY A 185 -9.24 -9.04 13.05
N ARG A 186 -8.41 -9.96 12.59
CA ARG A 186 -8.32 -10.34 11.18
C ARG A 186 -9.69 -10.74 10.64
N TYR A 187 -10.08 -10.16 9.50
CA TYR A 187 -11.28 -10.56 8.78
C TYR A 187 -11.13 -12.01 8.26
N VAL A 188 -12.11 -12.84 8.52
CA VAL A 188 -12.09 -14.27 8.16
C VAL A 188 -13.23 -14.68 7.24
N GLY A 189 -14.08 -13.74 6.84
CA GLY A 189 -15.19 -13.98 5.93
C GLY A 189 -16.55 -13.56 6.49
N LEU A 190 -17.61 -14.09 5.89
CA LEU A 190 -19.00 -13.85 6.27
C LEU A 190 -19.65 -15.12 6.81
N ARG A 191 -20.51 -14.94 7.80
CA ARG A 191 -21.41 -15.99 8.26
C ARG A 191 -22.79 -15.40 8.51
N ARG A 192 -23.79 -15.92 7.83
CA ARG A 192 -25.20 -15.45 7.94
C ARG A 192 -25.33 -13.93 7.73
N GLY A 193 -24.65 -13.39 6.72
CA GLY A 193 -24.67 -11.95 6.40
C GLY A 193 -23.87 -11.06 7.35
N MET A 194 -23.18 -11.61 8.34
CA MET A 194 -22.37 -10.84 9.30
C MET A 194 -20.88 -11.10 9.10
N ALA A 195 -20.09 -10.02 9.07
CA ALA A 195 -18.64 -10.10 9.02
C ALA A 195 -18.08 -10.77 10.27
N GLN A 196 -17.21 -11.74 10.05
CA GLN A 196 -16.52 -12.47 11.11
C GLN A 196 -15.09 -12.01 11.27
N PHE A 197 -14.67 -11.85 12.51
CA PHE A 197 -13.32 -11.43 12.83
C PHE A 197 -12.69 -12.38 13.85
N SER A 198 -11.40 -12.62 13.71
CA SER A 198 -10.66 -13.43 14.69
C SER A 198 -10.50 -12.69 16.02
N GLY A 199 -10.41 -13.44 17.12
CA GLY A 199 -10.10 -12.88 18.45
C GLY A 199 -8.64 -12.47 18.63
N SER A 200 -7.82 -12.49 17.58
CA SER A 200 -6.36 -12.34 17.65
C SER A 200 -5.83 -10.90 17.66
N LEU A 201 -6.68 -9.87 17.71
CA LEU A 201 -6.27 -8.46 17.65
C LEU A 201 -5.15 -8.15 18.66
N ARG A 202 -5.34 -8.52 19.93
CA ARG A 202 -4.35 -8.28 20.99
C ARG A 202 -3.01 -8.94 20.68
N ASN A 203 -3.02 -10.16 20.16
CA ASN A 203 -1.80 -10.89 19.82
C ASN A 203 -1.07 -10.25 18.65
N HIS A 204 -1.78 -9.78 17.62
CA HIS A 204 -1.16 -9.07 16.49
C HIS A 204 -0.51 -7.75 16.92
N CYS A 205 -1.16 -7.00 17.82
CA CYS A 205 -0.58 -5.79 18.38
C CYS A 205 0.67 -6.09 19.21
N ALA A 206 0.63 -7.09 20.08
CA ALA A 206 1.78 -7.48 20.90
C ALA A 206 2.97 -7.96 20.05
N LEU A 207 2.72 -8.71 18.99
CA LEU A 207 3.75 -9.15 18.04
C LEU A 207 4.36 -7.97 17.26
N ALA A 208 3.56 -6.97 16.88
CA ALA A 208 4.07 -5.77 16.22
C ALA A 208 4.95 -4.93 17.15
N ASP A 209 4.55 -4.79 18.42
CA ASP A 209 5.35 -4.10 19.43
C ASP A 209 6.68 -4.85 19.72
N LEU A 210 6.64 -6.19 19.77
CA LEU A 210 7.85 -7.00 19.93
C LEU A 210 8.81 -6.84 18.75
N LYS A 211 8.29 -6.78 17.52
CA LYS A 211 9.11 -6.55 16.31
C LYS A 211 9.74 -5.15 16.29
N MET A 212 9.02 -4.15 16.80
CA MET A 212 9.53 -2.77 16.87
C MET A 212 10.67 -2.61 17.90
N ASN A 213 10.68 -3.42 18.96
CA ASN A 213 11.65 -3.33 20.06
C ASN A 213 12.91 -4.19 19.84
N ARG A 214 13.04 -4.86 18.71
CA ARG A 214 14.23 -5.62 18.30
C ARG A 214 15.13 -4.81 17.41
#